data_14ae1875f519fb8f32bfe391a657dbce
#
_entry.id   14ae1875f519fb8f32bfe391a657dbce
#
_cell.length_a   1.000
_cell.length_b   1.000
_cell.length_c   1.000
_cell.angle_alpha   90.00
_cell.angle_beta   90.00
_cell.angle_gamma   90.00
#
_symmetry.space_group_name_H-M   'P 1'
#
loop_
_entity.id
_entity.type
_entity.pdbx_description
1 polymer ?
#
loop_
_entity_poly.entity_id
_entity_poly.type
_entity_poly.pdbx_seq_one_letter_code
_entity_poly.pdbx_strand_id
1 'polypeptide(L)'
;MQLSRSHYTFVGCLAPICWGMSVPFVRLVAEHVGQPLGMMLLCGVASFILLAIYGVPPVAKMSWKFLICGVGMAMACEVCFCFALATSNGGAQTAEVGMVNYLWPCLTMLFACLFNGQKAKWWIVFGVAFAVVGIMTVLSGDAGLDLAAMWQHMKENPVSYAFAVGSAVTWAAYSSITRAMSRGANPVVLIFWCNTVFFFLLWILGVGEPAHVDGEGITVLVIAAVVMGLAYALWTVGVMKGSMTVMAVVSYFTPVLSCVFCALFLGADLSLNFWKGVGLVVAGSLICWAAAFLADRVKNPA
;
A
#
# COMPACT_ATOMS: atom_id res chain seq x y z
N MET A 1 24.40 10.53 20.89
CA MET A 1 25.04 10.43 19.57
C MET A 1 23.94 10.68 18.52
N GLN A 2 23.98 11.82 17.82
CA GLN A 2 23.01 12.06 16.73
C GLN A 2 23.45 11.25 15.52
N LEU A 3 22.57 10.36 15.04
CA LEU A 3 22.80 9.59 13.82
C LEU A 3 22.86 10.54 12.60
N SER A 4 23.67 10.21 11.59
CA SER A 4 23.77 11.02 10.38
C SER A 4 22.50 10.90 9.53
N ARG A 5 22.26 11.87 8.62
CA ARG A 5 21.17 11.85 7.65
C ARG A 5 21.14 10.54 6.83
N SER A 6 22.31 10.01 6.51
CA SER A 6 22.47 8.75 5.78
C SER A 6 21.90 7.57 6.55
N HIS A 7 22.14 7.48 7.87
CA HIS A 7 21.55 6.42 8.71
C HIS A 7 20.03 6.48 8.75
N TYR A 8 19.44 7.68 8.90
CA TYR A 8 17.99 7.84 8.87
C TYR A 8 17.38 7.48 7.51
N THR A 9 18.09 7.78 6.41
CA THR A 9 17.69 7.35 5.06
C THR A 9 17.69 5.83 4.96
N PHE A 10 18.77 5.18 5.41
CA PHE A 10 18.86 3.72 5.40
C PHE A 10 17.73 3.08 6.22
N VAL A 11 17.48 3.57 7.43
CA VAL A 11 16.35 3.12 8.28
C VAL A 11 15.03 3.25 7.55
N GLY A 12 14.77 4.38 6.90
CA GLY A 12 13.55 4.59 6.11
C GLY A 12 13.43 3.66 4.91
N CYS A 13 14.56 3.29 4.27
CA CYS A 13 14.58 2.36 3.14
C CYS A 13 14.26 0.91 3.53
N LEU A 14 14.20 0.57 4.82
CA LEU A 14 13.70 -0.74 5.28
C LEU A 14 12.17 -0.84 5.25
N ALA A 15 11.45 0.29 5.28
CA ALA A 15 9.99 0.31 5.25
C ALA A 15 9.38 -0.40 4.01
N PRO A 16 9.89 -0.20 2.78
CA PRO A 16 9.43 -0.93 1.59
C PRO A 16 9.54 -2.44 1.71
N ILE A 17 10.52 -2.97 2.44
CA ILE A 17 10.66 -4.41 2.70
C ILE A 17 9.48 -4.88 3.56
N CYS A 18 9.19 -4.16 4.64
CA CYS A 18 8.05 -4.46 5.51
C CYS A 18 6.71 -4.35 4.75
N TRP A 19 6.53 -3.32 3.91
CA TRP A 19 5.32 -3.20 3.09
C TRP A 19 5.20 -4.31 2.05
N GLY A 20 6.32 -4.76 1.45
CA GLY A 20 6.31 -5.93 0.58
C GLY A 20 5.85 -7.19 1.30
N MET A 21 6.31 -7.40 2.54
CA MET A 21 5.88 -8.51 3.39
C MET A 21 4.41 -8.41 3.81
N SER A 22 3.84 -7.22 3.94
CA SER A 22 2.44 -7.05 4.37
C SER A 22 1.44 -7.73 3.43
N VAL A 23 1.71 -7.82 2.13
CA VAL A 23 0.82 -8.46 1.15
C VAL A 23 0.55 -9.93 1.51
N PRO A 24 1.55 -10.83 1.57
CA PRO A 24 1.29 -12.21 1.94
C PRO A 24 0.84 -12.37 3.40
N PHE A 25 1.33 -11.55 4.33
CA PHE A 25 0.95 -11.68 5.73
C PHE A 25 -0.50 -11.27 6.01
N VAL A 26 -1.04 -10.24 5.36
CA VAL A 26 -2.48 -9.91 5.45
C VAL A 26 -3.32 -11.08 4.93
N ARG A 27 -2.90 -11.72 3.85
CA ARG A 27 -3.58 -12.92 3.32
C ARG A 27 -3.53 -14.08 4.32
N LEU A 28 -2.36 -14.40 4.86
CA LEU A 28 -2.19 -15.48 5.85
C LEU A 28 -3.01 -15.21 7.12
N VAL A 29 -3.08 -13.97 7.60
CA VAL A 29 -3.94 -13.63 8.74
C VAL A 29 -5.41 -13.88 8.41
N ALA A 30 -5.85 -13.54 7.20
CA ALA A 30 -7.21 -13.82 6.78
C ALA A 30 -7.51 -15.33 6.69
N GLU A 31 -6.55 -16.13 6.26
CA GLU A 31 -6.68 -17.60 6.16
C GLU A 31 -6.68 -18.29 7.53
N HIS A 32 -5.76 -17.92 8.43
CA HIS A 32 -5.55 -18.61 9.71
C HIS A 32 -6.39 -18.08 10.87
N VAL A 33 -6.76 -16.79 10.82
CA VAL A 33 -7.52 -16.15 11.92
C VAL A 33 -8.95 -15.84 11.50
N GLY A 34 -9.17 -15.71 10.20
CA GLY A 34 -10.43 -15.26 9.63
C GLY A 34 -10.54 -13.73 9.58
N GLN A 35 -11.34 -13.25 8.66
CA GLN A 35 -11.69 -11.85 8.54
C GLN A 35 -13.13 -11.67 9.03
N PRO A 36 -13.42 -10.62 9.85
CA PRO A 36 -12.64 -9.43 10.18
C PRO A 36 -11.82 -9.49 11.48
N LEU A 37 -11.92 -10.56 12.27
CA LEU A 37 -11.21 -10.63 13.56
C LEU A 37 -9.69 -10.46 13.37
N GLY A 38 -9.10 -11.17 12.41
CA GLY A 38 -7.67 -11.07 12.11
C GLY A 38 -7.23 -9.65 11.79
N MET A 39 -8.01 -8.93 10.97
CA MET A 39 -7.71 -7.54 10.60
C MET A 39 -7.88 -6.58 11.79
N MET A 40 -8.89 -6.79 12.62
CA MET A 40 -9.06 -6.03 13.86
C MET A 40 -7.83 -6.16 14.77
N LEU A 41 -7.39 -7.39 15.02
CA LEU A 41 -6.24 -7.67 15.87
C LEU A 41 -4.94 -7.14 15.26
N LEU A 42 -4.73 -7.31 13.95
CA LEU A 42 -3.57 -6.80 13.23
C LEU A 42 -3.47 -5.28 13.37
N CYS A 43 -4.54 -4.56 13.01
CA CYS A 43 -4.59 -3.10 13.12
C CYS A 43 -4.46 -2.63 14.58
N GLY A 44 -5.09 -3.35 15.51
CA GLY A 44 -5.02 -3.08 16.95
C GLY A 44 -3.58 -3.15 17.48
N VAL A 45 -2.90 -4.27 17.25
CA VAL A 45 -1.49 -4.44 17.69
C VAL A 45 -0.57 -3.44 17.01
N ALA A 46 -0.69 -3.25 15.69
CA ALA A 46 0.08 -2.26 14.96
C ALA A 46 -0.15 -0.83 15.50
N SER A 47 -1.39 -0.50 15.89
CA SER A 47 -1.73 0.79 16.48
C SER A 47 -1.04 1.03 17.82
N PHE A 48 -0.90 0.01 18.67
CA PHE A 48 -0.16 0.11 19.93
C PHE A 48 1.34 0.35 19.70
N ILE A 49 1.94 -0.31 18.70
CA ILE A 49 3.33 -0.07 18.32
C ILE A 49 3.51 1.39 17.88
N LEU A 50 2.63 1.87 17.00
CA LEU A 50 2.66 3.25 16.50
C LEU A 50 2.39 4.27 17.61
N LEU A 51 1.48 3.97 18.54
CA LEU A 51 1.19 4.79 19.70
C LEU A 51 2.42 4.92 20.62
N ALA A 52 3.14 3.82 20.85
CA ALA A 52 4.37 3.83 21.65
C ALA A 52 5.48 4.69 21.00
N ILE A 53 5.52 4.77 19.66
CA ILE A 53 6.54 5.52 18.92
C ILE A 53 6.16 7.00 18.75
N TYR A 54 4.90 7.29 18.41
CA TYR A 54 4.43 8.64 18.04
C TYR A 54 3.59 9.33 19.10
N GLY A 55 3.16 8.60 20.13
CA GLY A 55 2.24 9.12 21.12
C GLY A 55 0.81 9.30 20.58
N VAL A 56 -0.02 9.97 21.37
CA VAL A 56 -1.42 10.22 21.03
C VAL A 56 -1.51 11.16 19.82
N PRO A 57 -2.32 10.81 18.81
CA PRO A 57 -2.45 11.66 17.62
C PRO A 57 -3.06 13.01 17.99
N PRO A 58 -2.54 14.12 17.42
CA PRO A 58 -2.99 15.47 17.75
C PRO A 58 -4.31 15.81 17.04
N VAL A 59 -5.39 15.09 17.31
CA VAL A 59 -6.70 15.21 16.64
C VAL A 59 -7.23 16.65 16.69
N ALA A 60 -7.04 17.34 17.82
CA ALA A 60 -7.48 18.72 18.01
C ALA A 60 -6.80 19.73 17.04
N LYS A 61 -5.62 19.37 16.48
CA LYS A 61 -4.92 20.19 15.47
C LYS A 61 -5.37 19.87 14.04
N MET A 62 -6.13 18.80 13.83
CA MET A 62 -6.63 18.38 12.52
C MET A 62 -7.96 19.07 12.23
N SER A 63 -8.12 19.59 10.99
CA SER A 63 -9.42 20.13 10.58
C SER A 63 -10.45 18.99 10.44
N TRP A 64 -11.73 19.26 10.72
CA TRP A 64 -12.79 18.27 10.52
C TRP A 64 -12.87 17.76 9.07
N LYS A 65 -12.57 18.64 8.10
CA LYS A 65 -12.49 18.26 6.67
C LYS A 65 -11.38 17.24 6.42
N PHE A 66 -10.21 17.41 7.06
CA PHE A 66 -9.12 16.45 6.96
C PHE A 66 -9.45 15.12 7.66
N LEU A 67 -10.14 15.17 8.80
CA LEU A 67 -10.58 13.95 9.49
C LEU A 67 -11.55 13.13 8.61
N ILE A 68 -12.53 13.77 7.97
CA ILE A 68 -13.48 13.05 7.12
C ILE A 68 -12.83 12.63 5.80
N CYS A 69 -12.24 13.57 5.03
CA CYS A 69 -11.74 13.27 3.70
C CYS A 69 -10.38 12.57 3.74
N GLY A 70 -9.44 13.04 4.57
CA GLY A 70 -8.09 12.49 4.64
C GLY A 70 -8.06 11.14 5.37
N VAL A 71 -8.43 11.15 6.65
CA VAL A 71 -8.43 9.91 7.47
C VAL A 71 -9.44 8.90 6.91
N GLY A 72 -10.61 9.35 6.43
CA GLY A 72 -11.60 8.50 5.79
C GLY A 72 -11.08 7.82 4.51
N MET A 73 -10.32 8.52 3.65
CA MET A 73 -9.71 7.91 2.47
C MET A 73 -8.60 6.93 2.83
N ALA A 74 -7.79 7.23 3.86
CA ALA A 74 -6.77 6.29 4.34
C ALA A 74 -7.40 5.03 4.92
N MET A 75 -8.46 5.19 5.71
CA MET A 75 -9.23 4.07 6.25
C MET A 75 -9.85 3.22 5.13
N ALA A 76 -10.48 3.86 4.14
CA ALA A 76 -11.04 3.16 2.98
C ALA A 76 -9.96 2.40 2.19
N CYS A 77 -8.75 2.96 2.08
CA CYS A 77 -7.62 2.29 1.46
C CYS A 77 -7.27 0.99 2.18
N GLU A 78 -7.05 1.04 3.49
CA GLU A 78 -6.68 -0.15 4.28
C GLU A 78 -7.79 -1.20 4.26
N VAL A 79 -9.05 -0.78 4.40
CA VAL A 79 -10.22 -1.67 4.31
C VAL A 79 -10.26 -2.36 2.95
N CYS A 80 -10.16 -1.60 1.86
CA CYS A 80 -10.14 -2.16 0.51
C CYS A 80 -8.94 -3.10 0.31
N PHE A 81 -7.76 -2.74 0.79
CA PHE A 81 -6.57 -3.58 0.67
C PHE A 81 -6.73 -4.91 1.41
N CYS A 82 -7.19 -4.86 2.65
CA CYS A 82 -7.44 -6.05 3.45
C CYS A 82 -8.48 -6.97 2.80
N PHE A 83 -9.60 -6.43 2.31
CA PHE A 83 -10.61 -7.23 1.60
C PHE A 83 -10.09 -7.78 0.28
N ALA A 84 -9.35 -6.99 -0.49
CA ALA A 84 -8.74 -7.44 -1.74
C ALA A 84 -7.88 -8.69 -1.54
N LEU A 85 -7.01 -8.66 -0.54
CA LEU A 85 -6.11 -9.78 -0.23
C LEU A 85 -6.84 -10.97 0.42
N ALA A 86 -7.77 -10.71 1.33
CA ALA A 86 -8.52 -11.76 2.02
C ALA A 86 -9.43 -12.56 1.07
N THR A 87 -9.99 -11.91 0.06
CA THR A 87 -10.89 -12.56 -0.92
C THR A 87 -10.14 -13.13 -2.14
N SER A 88 -8.82 -12.98 -2.22
CA SER A 88 -8.02 -13.55 -3.31
C SER A 88 -7.93 -15.08 -3.21
N ASN A 89 -7.83 -15.77 -4.36
CA ASN A 89 -7.79 -17.22 -4.46
C ASN A 89 -6.33 -17.69 -4.63
N GLY A 90 -5.69 -18.07 -3.50
CA GLY A 90 -4.32 -18.57 -3.49
C GLY A 90 -3.24 -17.53 -3.74
N GLY A 91 -1.98 -17.95 -3.66
CA GLY A 91 -0.82 -17.05 -3.63
C GLY A 91 -0.61 -16.28 -4.93
N ALA A 92 -0.86 -16.88 -6.10
CA ALA A 92 -0.70 -16.22 -7.39
C ALA A 92 -1.68 -15.05 -7.53
N GLN A 93 -2.96 -15.25 -7.26
CA GLN A 93 -3.95 -14.17 -7.31
C GLN A 93 -3.70 -13.11 -6.23
N THR A 94 -3.19 -13.51 -5.04
CA THR A 94 -2.77 -12.53 -4.01
C THR A 94 -1.68 -11.60 -4.53
N ALA A 95 -0.69 -12.13 -5.26
CA ALA A 95 0.35 -11.32 -5.89
C ALA A 95 -0.22 -10.40 -6.98
N GLU A 96 -1.12 -10.89 -7.83
CA GLU A 96 -1.80 -10.09 -8.87
C GLU A 96 -2.61 -8.93 -8.28
N VAL A 97 -3.42 -9.21 -7.28
CA VAL A 97 -4.23 -8.23 -6.55
C VAL A 97 -3.35 -7.18 -5.89
N GLY A 98 -2.25 -7.62 -5.28
CA GLY A 98 -1.20 -6.73 -4.78
C GLY A 98 -0.63 -5.85 -5.87
N MET A 99 -0.36 -6.41 -7.06
CA MET A 99 0.14 -5.63 -8.21
C MET A 99 -0.84 -4.58 -8.69
N VAL A 100 -2.15 -4.89 -8.74
CA VAL A 100 -3.18 -3.90 -9.09
C VAL A 100 -3.17 -2.74 -8.09
N ASN A 101 -3.04 -3.02 -6.79
CA ASN A 101 -2.90 -1.96 -5.79
C ASN A 101 -1.67 -1.08 -6.05
N TYR A 102 -0.57 -1.60 -6.57
CA TYR A 102 0.63 -0.81 -6.88
C TYR A 102 0.49 0.17 -8.07
N LEU A 103 -0.70 0.41 -8.58
CA LEU A 103 -1.01 1.59 -9.39
C LEU A 103 -1.00 2.89 -8.57
N TRP A 104 -1.10 2.82 -7.23
CA TRP A 104 -1.17 3.99 -6.36
C TRP A 104 -0.06 5.05 -6.57
N PRO A 105 1.21 4.71 -6.90
CA PRO A 105 2.23 5.73 -7.10
C PRO A 105 1.96 6.59 -8.34
N CYS A 106 1.56 5.95 -9.45
CA CYS A 106 1.18 6.66 -10.67
C CYS A 106 -0.06 7.54 -10.46
N LEU A 107 -1.08 6.98 -9.79
CA LEU A 107 -2.30 7.72 -9.45
C LEU A 107 -2.03 8.88 -8.49
N THR A 108 -1.13 8.72 -7.52
CA THR A 108 -0.72 9.80 -6.60
C THR A 108 -0.10 10.96 -7.36
N MET A 109 0.77 10.69 -8.33
CA MET A 109 1.36 11.72 -9.18
C MET A 109 0.32 12.41 -10.05
N LEU A 110 -0.59 11.64 -10.64
CA LEU A 110 -1.69 12.17 -11.43
C LEU A 110 -2.60 13.08 -10.60
N PHE A 111 -3.00 12.63 -9.40
CA PHE A 111 -3.87 13.40 -8.50
C PHE A 111 -3.16 14.66 -7.97
N ALA A 112 -1.86 14.59 -7.71
CA ALA A 112 -1.08 15.76 -7.33
C ALA A 112 -1.05 16.83 -8.46
N CYS A 113 -0.98 16.40 -9.71
CA CYS A 113 -1.08 17.30 -10.86
C CYS A 113 -2.48 17.91 -11.01
N LEU A 114 -3.53 17.08 -10.89
CA LEU A 114 -4.91 17.49 -11.11
C LEU A 114 -5.46 18.37 -9.98
N PHE A 115 -5.18 18.02 -8.72
CA PHE A 115 -5.81 18.61 -7.55
C PHE A 115 -4.91 19.55 -6.74
N ASN A 116 -3.58 19.32 -6.75
CA ASN A 116 -2.64 20.11 -5.96
C ASN A 116 -1.80 21.07 -6.80
N GLY A 117 -2.09 21.20 -8.10
CA GLY A 117 -1.37 22.08 -9.00
C GLY A 117 0.11 21.74 -9.18
N GLN A 118 0.50 20.49 -8.86
CA GLN A 118 1.87 20.03 -9.07
C GLN A 118 2.15 19.99 -10.58
N LYS A 119 3.26 20.58 -10.99
CA LYS A 119 3.69 20.49 -12.39
C LYS A 119 4.44 19.18 -12.60
N ALA A 120 4.17 18.53 -13.71
CA ALA A 120 4.93 17.40 -14.20
C ALA A 120 5.32 17.64 -15.66
N LYS A 121 6.39 17.00 -16.10
CA LYS A 121 6.73 16.98 -17.52
C LYS A 121 5.68 16.18 -18.28
N TRP A 122 5.36 16.61 -19.51
CA TRP A 122 4.32 15.99 -20.35
C TRP A 122 4.46 14.47 -20.53
N TRP A 123 5.67 13.97 -20.48
CA TRP A 123 5.97 12.54 -20.66
C TRP A 123 5.59 11.67 -19.44
N ILE A 124 5.01 12.25 -18.38
CA ILE A 124 4.37 11.49 -17.28
C ILE A 124 3.32 10.49 -17.82
N VAL A 125 2.69 10.84 -18.94
CA VAL A 125 1.72 9.99 -19.64
C VAL A 125 2.33 8.62 -20.01
N PHE A 126 3.59 8.57 -20.40
CA PHE A 126 4.27 7.30 -20.69
C PHE A 126 4.48 6.47 -19.41
N GLY A 127 4.78 7.11 -18.29
CA GLY A 127 4.89 6.41 -17.00
C GLY A 127 3.57 5.74 -16.62
N VAL A 128 2.46 6.45 -16.75
CA VAL A 128 1.12 5.89 -16.51
C VAL A 128 0.82 4.77 -17.49
N ALA A 129 1.11 4.96 -18.79
CA ALA A 129 0.89 3.93 -19.81
C ALA A 129 1.69 2.65 -19.51
N PHE A 130 2.97 2.77 -19.15
CA PHE A 130 3.82 1.63 -18.77
C PHE A 130 3.25 0.89 -17.54
N ALA A 131 2.81 1.61 -16.52
CA ALA A 131 2.22 0.99 -15.34
C ALA A 131 0.90 0.25 -15.67
N VAL A 132 0.04 0.84 -16.49
CA VAL A 132 -1.22 0.21 -16.94
C VAL A 132 -0.94 -1.02 -17.78
N VAL A 133 -0.05 -0.93 -18.78
CA VAL A 133 0.35 -2.08 -19.61
C VAL A 133 0.99 -3.18 -18.73
N GLY A 134 1.77 -2.80 -17.74
CA GLY A 134 2.33 -3.75 -16.77
C GLY A 134 1.27 -4.53 -16.01
N ILE A 135 0.24 -3.83 -15.48
CA ILE A 135 -0.89 -4.50 -14.81
C ILE A 135 -1.66 -5.40 -15.79
N MET A 136 -1.92 -4.91 -17.00
CA MET A 136 -2.58 -5.73 -18.03
C MET A 136 -1.79 -7.00 -18.34
N THR A 137 -0.45 -6.91 -18.41
CA THR A 137 0.43 -8.07 -18.63
C THR A 137 0.37 -9.05 -17.46
N VAL A 138 0.38 -8.55 -16.20
CA VAL A 138 0.20 -9.37 -14.99
C VAL A 138 -1.13 -10.13 -15.04
N LEU A 139 -2.23 -9.42 -15.31
CA LEU A 139 -3.58 -9.97 -15.28
C LEU A 139 -3.91 -10.89 -16.46
N SER A 140 -3.12 -10.84 -17.52
CA SER A 140 -3.27 -11.74 -18.69
C SER A 140 -2.57 -13.10 -18.49
N GLY A 141 -1.86 -13.30 -17.39
CA GLY A 141 -1.14 -14.54 -17.09
C GLY A 141 -0.15 -14.93 -18.17
N ASP A 142 -0.14 -16.20 -18.58
CA ASP A 142 0.79 -16.71 -19.59
C ASP A 142 0.43 -16.30 -21.02
N ALA A 143 -0.77 -15.80 -21.27
CA ALA A 143 -1.20 -15.32 -22.60
C ALA A 143 -0.44 -14.07 -23.07
N GLY A 144 0.36 -13.46 -22.20
CA GLY A 144 1.05 -12.20 -22.48
C GLY A 144 0.08 -11.02 -22.41
N LEU A 145 0.24 -10.01 -23.27
CA LEU A 145 -0.67 -8.86 -23.30
C LEU A 145 -1.93 -9.22 -24.10
N ASP A 146 -2.90 -9.84 -23.43
CA ASP A 146 -4.19 -10.24 -23.98
C ASP A 146 -5.35 -9.68 -23.16
N LEU A 147 -6.11 -8.76 -23.74
CA LEU A 147 -7.25 -8.10 -23.08
C LEU A 147 -8.42 -9.06 -22.81
N ALA A 148 -8.61 -10.06 -23.65
CA ALA A 148 -9.69 -11.03 -23.49
C ALA A 148 -9.35 -11.99 -22.33
N ALA A 149 -8.11 -12.48 -22.26
CA ALA A 149 -7.61 -13.28 -21.16
C ALA A 149 -7.65 -12.50 -19.83
N MET A 150 -7.18 -11.25 -19.82
CA MET A 150 -7.28 -10.36 -18.65
C MET A 150 -8.72 -10.21 -18.17
N TRP A 151 -9.65 -9.92 -19.10
CA TRP A 151 -11.06 -9.74 -18.73
C TRP A 151 -11.69 -11.01 -18.21
N GLN A 152 -11.35 -12.16 -18.78
CA GLN A 152 -11.83 -13.46 -18.29
C GLN A 152 -11.30 -13.74 -16.88
N HIS A 153 -10.02 -13.51 -16.65
CA HIS A 153 -9.39 -13.71 -15.35
C HIS A 153 -9.98 -12.79 -14.26
N MET A 154 -10.20 -11.52 -14.58
CA MET A 154 -10.86 -10.59 -13.65
C MET A 154 -12.30 -10.99 -13.31
N LYS A 155 -13.03 -11.65 -14.23
CA LYS A 155 -14.39 -12.15 -13.97
C LYS A 155 -14.44 -13.31 -12.96
N GLU A 156 -13.36 -14.04 -12.78
CA GLU A 156 -13.30 -15.16 -11.84
C GLU A 156 -13.38 -14.67 -10.38
N ASN A 157 -12.84 -13.48 -10.10
CA ASN A 157 -12.93 -12.87 -8.77
C ASN A 157 -13.03 -11.32 -8.84
N PRO A 158 -14.13 -10.78 -9.37
CA PRO A 158 -14.26 -9.34 -9.60
C PRO A 158 -14.20 -8.52 -8.32
N VAL A 159 -14.60 -9.11 -7.18
CA VAL A 159 -14.61 -8.45 -5.88
C VAL A 159 -13.21 -8.11 -5.42
N SER A 160 -12.28 -9.06 -5.49
CA SER A 160 -10.88 -8.87 -5.08
C SER A 160 -10.20 -7.78 -5.90
N TYR A 161 -10.36 -7.80 -7.23
CA TYR A 161 -9.78 -6.77 -8.11
C TYR A 161 -10.43 -5.39 -7.93
N ALA A 162 -11.75 -5.32 -7.72
CA ALA A 162 -12.44 -4.05 -7.45
C ALA A 162 -11.93 -3.41 -6.16
N PHE A 163 -11.74 -4.18 -5.10
CA PHE A 163 -11.14 -3.71 -3.86
C PHE A 163 -9.67 -3.28 -4.05
N ALA A 164 -8.88 -3.98 -4.87
CA ALA A 164 -7.50 -3.59 -5.15
C ALA A 164 -7.42 -2.23 -5.87
N VAL A 165 -8.25 -2.00 -6.87
CA VAL A 165 -8.38 -0.69 -7.54
C VAL A 165 -8.86 0.38 -6.55
N GLY A 166 -9.88 0.06 -5.74
CA GLY A 166 -10.38 0.94 -4.69
C GLY A 166 -9.29 1.38 -3.71
N SER A 167 -8.45 0.44 -3.28
CA SER A 167 -7.30 0.72 -2.42
C SER A 167 -6.31 1.67 -3.10
N ALA A 168 -5.92 1.41 -4.35
CA ALA A 168 -4.99 2.27 -5.09
C ALA A 168 -5.51 3.70 -5.25
N VAL A 169 -6.78 3.85 -5.61
CA VAL A 169 -7.43 5.17 -5.81
C VAL A 169 -7.54 5.94 -4.49
N THR A 170 -7.99 5.28 -3.43
CA THR A 170 -8.18 5.92 -2.11
C THR A 170 -6.85 6.31 -1.47
N TRP A 171 -5.78 5.51 -1.65
CA TRP A 171 -4.43 5.90 -1.24
C TRP A 171 -3.91 7.12 -1.98
N ALA A 172 -4.11 7.19 -3.29
CA ALA A 172 -3.73 8.34 -4.11
C ALA A 172 -4.50 9.60 -3.68
N ALA A 173 -5.80 9.47 -3.42
CA ALA A 173 -6.63 10.57 -2.89
C ALA A 173 -6.16 11.01 -1.50
N TYR A 174 -5.96 10.07 -0.56
CA TYR A 174 -5.40 10.34 0.77
C TYR A 174 -4.08 11.11 0.69
N SER A 175 -3.15 10.66 -0.15
CA SER A 175 -1.84 11.29 -0.31
C SER A 175 -1.95 12.74 -0.76
N SER A 176 -2.84 13.03 -1.72
CA SER A 176 -3.11 14.38 -2.21
C SER A 176 -3.79 15.27 -1.16
N ILE A 177 -4.82 14.75 -0.48
CA ILE A 177 -5.55 15.46 0.57
C ILE A 177 -4.63 15.75 1.77
N THR A 178 -3.81 14.79 2.17
CA THR A 178 -2.88 14.94 3.30
C THR A 178 -1.87 16.02 3.03
N ARG A 179 -1.30 16.07 1.84
CA ARG A 179 -0.39 17.15 1.43
C ARG A 179 -1.04 18.54 1.52
N ALA A 180 -2.30 18.65 1.14
CA ALA A 180 -3.02 19.92 1.12
C ALA A 180 -3.56 20.35 2.50
N MET A 181 -3.95 19.41 3.37
CA MET A 181 -4.81 19.69 4.51
C MET A 181 -4.28 19.25 5.87
N SER A 182 -3.24 18.39 5.97
CA SER A 182 -2.76 17.83 7.25
C SER A 182 -2.11 18.84 8.17
N ARG A 183 -1.62 19.97 7.63
CA ARG A 183 -0.86 20.99 8.39
C ARG A 183 0.29 20.41 9.22
N GLY A 184 0.91 19.33 8.72
CA GLY A 184 2.01 18.63 9.39
C GLY A 184 1.59 17.68 10.50
N ALA A 185 0.30 17.49 10.75
CA ALA A 185 -0.18 16.48 11.72
C ALA A 185 -0.04 15.07 11.13
N ASN A 186 0.47 14.13 11.93
CA ASN A 186 0.58 12.73 11.55
C ASN A 186 -0.69 11.97 11.99
N PRO A 187 -1.53 11.47 11.06
CA PRO A 187 -2.77 10.78 11.39
C PRO A 187 -2.60 9.27 11.54
N VAL A 188 -1.39 8.70 11.40
CA VAL A 188 -1.21 7.24 11.24
C VAL A 188 -1.80 6.42 12.38
N VAL A 189 -1.59 6.83 13.64
CA VAL A 189 -2.16 6.15 14.81
C VAL A 189 -3.70 6.19 14.77
N LEU A 190 -4.27 7.35 14.41
CA LEU A 190 -5.71 7.52 14.29
C LEU A 190 -6.30 6.63 13.19
N ILE A 191 -5.62 6.52 12.05
CA ILE A 191 -6.04 5.65 10.93
C ILE A 191 -6.12 4.20 11.41
N PHE A 192 -5.10 3.70 12.09
CA PHE A 192 -5.10 2.33 12.60
C PHE A 192 -6.16 2.10 13.69
N TRP A 193 -6.42 3.08 14.55
CA TRP A 193 -7.55 3.00 15.51
C TRP A 193 -8.89 2.94 14.80
N CYS A 194 -9.12 3.80 13.81
CA CYS A 194 -10.36 3.78 13.04
C CYS A 194 -10.56 2.42 12.32
N ASN A 195 -9.50 1.86 11.74
CA ASN A 195 -9.56 0.54 11.11
C ASN A 195 -9.84 -0.56 12.15
N THR A 196 -9.20 -0.52 13.32
CA THR A 196 -9.47 -1.46 14.42
C THR A 196 -10.96 -1.43 14.81
N VAL A 197 -11.50 -0.23 15.01
CA VAL A 197 -12.94 -0.07 15.36
C VAL A 197 -13.83 -0.55 14.22
N PHE A 198 -13.50 -0.24 12.98
CA PHE A 198 -14.28 -0.69 11.82
C PHE A 198 -14.35 -2.22 11.71
N PHE A 199 -13.20 -2.90 11.79
CA PHE A 199 -13.16 -4.36 11.74
C PHE A 199 -13.78 -5.01 12.99
N PHE A 200 -13.67 -4.37 14.17
CA PHE A 200 -14.40 -4.79 15.36
C PHE A 200 -15.91 -4.76 15.15
N LEU A 201 -16.45 -3.67 14.57
CA LEU A 201 -17.87 -3.56 14.26
C LEU A 201 -18.32 -4.65 13.27
N LEU A 202 -17.54 -4.93 12.23
CA LEU A 202 -17.85 -6.01 11.30
C LEU A 202 -17.86 -7.37 12.00
N TRP A 203 -16.91 -7.61 12.89
CA TRP A 203 -16.83 -8.86 13.63
C TRP A 203 -18.02 -9.09 14.55
N ILE A 204 -18.44 -8.10 15.34
CA ILE A 204 -19.62 -8.22 16.21
C ILE A 204 -20.94 -8.31 15.44
N LEU A 205 -20.98 -7.80 14.20
CA LEU A 205 -22.14 -7.94 13.31
C LEU A 205 -22.17 -9.29 12.59
N GLY A 206 -21.18 -10.17 12.82
CA GLY A 206 -21.11 -11.48 12.19
C GLY A 206 -20.81 -11.44 10.70
N VAL A 207 -20.14 -10.37 10.22
CA VAL A 207 -19.75 -10.25 8.82
C VAL A 207 -18.44 -11.00 8.59
N GLY A 208 -18.38 -11.84 7.57
CA GLY A 208 -17.17 -12.58 7.16
C GLY A 208 -17.13 -14.02 7.70
N GLU A 209 -15.96 -14.65 7.53
CA GLU A 209 -15.77 -16.05 7.92
C GLU A 209 -15.64 -16.21 9.45
N PRO A 210 -16.07 -17.35 9.98
CA PRO A 210 -15.86 -17.68 11.39
C PRO A 210 -14.37 -17.64 11.75
N ALA A 211 -14.07 -17.10 12.92
CA ALA A 211 -12.72 -17.03 13.41
C ALA A 211 -12.18 -18.43 13.77
N HIS A 212 -10.99 -18.74 13.27
CA HIS A 212 -10.20 -19.89 13.69
C HIS A 212 -8.89 -19.38 14.28
N VAL A 213 -8.73 -19.51 15.59
CA VAL A 213 -7.50 -19.02 16.25
C VAL A 213 -6.73 -20.24 16.78
N ASP A 214 -5.69 -20.63 16.07
CA ASP A 214 -4.72 -21.63 16.49
C ASP A 214 -3.35 -21.00 16.78
N GLY A 215 -2.38 -21.83 17.19
CA GLY A 215 -1.03 -21.35 17.51
C GLY A 215 -0.28 -20.77 16.30
N GLU A 216 -0.53 -21.29 15.10
CA GLU A 216 0.04 -20.79 13.85
C GLU A 216 -0.57 -19.44 13.49
N GLY A 217 -1.90 -19.30 13.56
CA GLY A 217 -2.62 -18.06 13.34
C GLY A 217 -2.16 -16.94 14.28
N ILE A 218 -1.91 -17.24 15.56
CA ILE A 218 -1.36 -16.25 16.51
C ILE A 218 0.03 -15.81 16.07
N THR A 219 0.90 -16.74 15.66
CA THR A 219 2.26 -16.43 15.21
C THR A 219 2.25 -15.55 13.98
N VAL A 220 1.46 -15.91 12.96
CA VAL A 220 1.28 -15.12 11.73
C VAL A 220 0.74 -13.72 12.04
N LEU A 221 -0.27 -13.63 12.92
CA LEU A 221 -0.88 -12.37 13.33
C LEU A 221 0.15 -11.44 14.00
N VAL A 222 0.95 -11.96 14.94
CA VAL A 222 1.97 -11.16 15.64
C VAL A 222 3.02 -10.65 14.65
N ILE A 223 3.52 -11.53 13.76
CA ILE A 223 4.50 -11.14 12.74
C ILE A 223 3.89 -10.07 11.82
N ALA A 224 2.67 -10.28 11.31
CA ALA A 224 1.97 -9.34 10.44
C ALA A 224 1.80 -7.96 11.10
N ALA A 225 1.36 -7.93 12.34
CA ALA A 225 1.13 -6.68 13.08
C ALA A 225 2.44 -5.92 13.36
N VAL A 226 3.51 -6.64 13.73
CA VAL A 226 4.85 -6.05 13.93
C VAL A 226 5.40 -5.51 12.62
N VAL A 227 5.33 -6.28 11.54
CA VAL A 227 5.78 -5.88 10.20
C VAL A 227 5.03 -4.62 9.74
N MET A 228 3.71 -4.60 9.89
CA MET A 228 2.88 -3.45 9.52
C MET A 228 3.22 -2.21 10.36
N GLY A 229 3.27 -2.33 11.68
CA GLY A 229 3.62 -1.24 12.57
C GLY A 229 5.02 -0.69 12.31
N LEU A 230 6.01 -1.56 12.10
CA LEU A 230 7.38 -1.17 11.77
C LEU A 230 7.47 -0.48 10.41
N ALA A 231 6.74 -0.92 9.39
CA ALA A 231 6.74 -0.29 8.08
C ALA A 231 6.44 1.21 8.17
N TYR A 232 5.36 1.56 8.85
CA TYR A 232 4.98 2.97 9.04
C TYR A 232 5.94 3.73 9.97
N ALA A 233 6.49 3.07 10.99
CA ALA A 233 7.46 3.67 11.90
C ALA A 233 8.77 4.02 11.18
N LEU A 234 9.36 3.05 10.48
CA LEU A 234 10.61 3.22 9.73
C LEU A 234 10.47 4.28 8.64
N TRP A 235 9.35 4.25 7.90
CA TRP A 235 9.05 5.24 6.88
C TRP A 235 9.02 6.66 7.44
N THR A 236 8.27 6.88 8.52
CA THR A 236 8.13 8.21 9.12
C THR A 236 9.47 8.73 9.65
N VAL A 237 10.29 7.88 10.28
CA VAL A 237 11.64 8.27 10.74
C VAL A 237 12.50 8.73 9.56
N GLY A 238 12.48 7.97 8.46
CA GLY A 238 13.21 8.30 7.25
C GLY A 238 12.71 9.60 6.58
N VAL A 239 11.40 9.81 6.50
CA VAL A 239 10.79 11.04 5.96
C VAL A 239 11.17 12.26 6.78
N MET A 240 11.15 12.15 8.10
CA MET A 240 11.44 13.29 8.99
C MET A 240 12.92 13.68 9.02
N LYS A 241 13.85 12.72 8.89
CA LYS A 241 15.28 12.95 9.16
C LYS A 241 16.21 12.51 8.03
N GLY A 242 15.70 11.74 7.06
CA GLY A 242 16.46 11.17 5.95
C GLY A 242 16.37 11.95 4.65
N SER A 243 16.64 11.25 3.54
CA SER A 243 16.47 11.75 2.17
C SER A 243 15.19 11.21 1.54
N MET A 244 14.18 12.03 1.47
CA MET A 244 12.89 11.68 0.86
C MET A 244 13.02 11.21 -0.59
N THR A 245 13.95 11.82 -1.36
CA THR A 245 14.22 11.44 -2.75
C THR A 245 14.69 9.99 -2.87
N VAL A 246 15.66 9.58 -2.04
CA VAL A 246 16.18 8.20 -2.05
C VAL A 246 15.10 7.22 -1.62
N MET A 247 14.36 7.54 -0.55
CA MET A 247 13.28 6.69 -0.04
C MET A 247 12.17 6.50 -1.07
N ALA A 248 11.78 7.56 -1.78
CA ALA A 248 10.78 7.48 -2.84
C ALA A 248 11.23 6.50 -3.96
N VAL A 249 12.49 6.59 -4.41
CA VAL A 249 13.02 5.68 -5.43
C VAL A 249 13.02 4.23 -4.93
N VAL A 250 13.47 3.99 -3.70
CA VAL A 250 13.51 2.64 -3.11
C VAL A 250 12.10 2.06 -2.93
N SER A 251 11.11 2.89 -2.57
CA SER A 251 9.73 2.42 -2.41
C SER A 251 9.09 1.92 -3.71
N TYR A 252 9.57 2.33 -4.88
CA TYR A 252 9.09 1.80 -6.15
C TYR A 252 9.51 0.34 -6.42
N PHE A 253 10.40 -0.21 -5.63
CA PHE A 253 10.73 -1.64 -5.67
C PHE A 253 9.84 -2.50 -4.75
N THR A 254 8.96 -1.89 -3.95
CA THR A 254 8.00 -2.63 -3.10
C THR A 254 7.17 -3.66 -3.87
N PRO A 255 6.68 -3.40 -5.10
CA PRO A 255 5.98 -4.40 -5.90
C PRO A 255 6.79 -5.67 -6.14
N VAL A 256 8.08 -5.52 -6.48
CA VAL A 256 8.98 -6.66 -6.70
C VAL A 256 9.14 -7.46 -5.40
N LEU A 257 9.37 -6.77 -4.29
CA LEU A 257 9.53 -7.40 -2.98
C LEU A 257 8.26 -8.15 -2.57
N SER A 258 7.07 -7.58 -2.77
CA SER A 258 5.81 -8.24 -2.41
C SER A 258 5.57 -9.50 -3.24
N CYS A 259 5.89 -9.49 -4.53
CA CYS A 259 5.80 -10.68 -5.38
C CYS A 259 6.78 -11.78 -4.93
N VAL A 260 8.02 -11.41 -4.61
CA VAL A 260 8.99 -12.35 -4.03
C VAL A 260 8.47 -12.95 -2.73
N PHE A 261 7.92 -12.13 -1.84
CA PHE A 261 7.37 -12.61 -0.57
C PHE A 261 6.09 -13.45 -0.76
N CYS A 262 5.24 -13.14 -1.74
CA CYS A 262 4.11 -14.02 -2.10
C CYS A 262 4.60 -15.39 -2.60
N ALA A 263 5.65 -15.43 -3.41
CA ALA A 263 6.25 -16.69 -3.84
C ALA A 263 6.82 -17.47 -2.66
N LEU A 264 7.50 -16.80 -1.72
CA LEU A 264 8.14 -17.45 -0.56
C LEU A 264 7.15 -17.92 0.50
N PHE A 265 6.14 -17.11 0.84
CA PHE A 265 5.26 -17.36 1.99
C PHE A 265 3.91 -18.00 1.58
N LEU A 266 3.45 -17.77 0.36
CA LEU A 266 2.18 -18.31 -0.16
C LEU A 266 2.40 -19.38 -1.23
N GLY A 267 3.65 -19.72 -1.57
CA GLY A 267 3.94 -20.66 -2.64
C GLY A 267 3.42 -20.20 -4.01
N ALA A 268 3.36 -18.88 -4.24
CA ALA A 268 2.87 -18.33 -5.49
C ALA A 268 3.80 -18.72 -6.65
N ASP A 269 3.27 -19.43 -7.64
CA ASP A 269 3.97 -19.70 -8.89
C ASP A 269 3.72 -18.54 -9.85
N LEU A 270 4.76 -17.74 -10.09
CA LEU A 270 4.71 -16.50 -10.84
C LEU A 270 5.45 -16.66 -12.16
N SER A 271 4.72 -16.60 -13.26
CA SER A 271 5.25 -16.80 -14.60
C SER A 271 6.25 -15.73 -15.05
N LEU A 272 7.00 -16.00 -16.10
CA LEU A 272 7.91 -15.01 -16.68
C LEU A 272 7.15 -13.76 -17.17
N ASN A 273 5.94 -13.93 -17.71
CA ASN A 273 5.10 -12.80 -18.14
C ASN A 273 4.64 -11.96 -16.97
N PHE A 274 4.31 -12.59 -15.83
CA PHE A 274 4.03 -11.89 -14.58
C PHE A 274 5.21 -10.96 -14.21
N TRP A 275 6.46 -11.46 -14.20
CA TRP A 275 7.65 -10.68 -13.87
C TRP A 275 7.94 -9.56 -14.87
N LYS A 276 7.65 -9.76 -16.17
CA LYS A 276 7.71 -8.67 -17.16
C LYS A 276 6.71 -7.56 -16.82
N GLY A 277 5.47 -7.92 -16.45
CA GLY A 277 4.46 -6.97 -16.01
C GLY A 277 4.89 -6.19 -14.76
N VAL A 278 5.45 -6.87 -13.76
CA VAL A 278 6.03 -6.23 -12.56
C VAL A 278 7.10 -5.21 -12.95
N GLY A 279 8.02 -5.58 -13.85
CA GLY A 279 9.05 -4.68 -14.37
C GLY A 279 8.49 -3.43 -15.04
N LEU A 280 7.41 -3.58 -15.82
CA LEU A 280 6.72 -2.45 -16.47
C LEU A 280 6.05 -1.52 -15.45
N VAL A 281 5.43 -2.05 -14.38
CA VAL A 281 4.83 -1.24 -13.30
C VAL A 281 5.89 -0.42 -12.58
N VAL A 282 7.02 -1.05 -12.25
CA VAL A 282 8.16 -0.36 -11.60
C VAL A 282 8.72 0.73 -12.53
N ALA A 283 8.97 0.41 -13.79
CA ALA A 283 9.47 1.38 -14.77
C ALA A 283 8.50 2.55 -14.94
N GLY A 284 7.20 2.28 -15.06
CA GLY A 284 6.14 3.29 -15.15
C GLY A 284 6.13 4.22 -13.95
N SER A 285 6.23 3.67 -12.74
CA SER A 285 6.28 4.44 -11.49
C SER A 285 7.52 5.33 -11.40
N LEU A 286 8.70 4.81 -11.79
CA LEU A 286 9.94 5.58 -11.85
C LEU A 286 9.88 6.72 -12.89
N ILE A 287 9.26 6.48 -14.04
CA ILE A 287 9.03 7.50 -15.07
C ILE A 287 8.11 8.60 -14.52
N CYS A 288 6.99 8.25 -13.88
CA CYS A 288 6.09 9.22 -13.26
C CYS A 288 6.81 10.07 -12.20
N TRP A 289 7.60 9.43 -11.34
CA TRP A 289 8.40 10.14 -10.34
C TRP A 289 9.40 11.11 -10.99
N ALA A 290 10.16 10.65 -11.97
CA ALA A 290 11.16 11.47 -12.66
C ALA A 290 10.51 12.66 -13.39
N ALA A 291 9.32 12.48 -13.99
CA ALA A 291 8.58 13.56 -14.64
C ALA A 291 8.19 14.67 -13.66
N ALA A 292 7.73 14.30 -12.46
CA ALA A 292 7.40 15.25 -11.41
C ALA A 292 8.66 15.91 -10.80
N PHE A 293 9.68 15.12 -10.49
CA PHE A 293 10.92 15.60 -9.87
C PHE A 293 11.67 16.62 -10.76
N LEU A 294 11.80 16.32 -12.06
CA LEU A 294 12.47 17.22 -12.99
C LEU A 294 11.64 18.50 -13.29
N ALA A 295 10.32 18.45 -13.12
CA ALA A 295 9.50 19.65 -13.23
C ALA A 295 9.68 20.58 -12.02
N ASP A 296 9.84 20.02 -10.82
CA ASP A 296 10.07 20.80 -9.59
C ASP A 296 11.46 21.43 -9.56
N ARG A 297 12.50 20.77 -10.05
CA ARG A 297 13.87 21.33 -10.13
C ARG A 297 14.01 22.52 -11.07
N VAL A 298 13.21 22.57 -12.14
CA VAL A 298 13.20 23.72 -13.06
C VAL A 298 12.61 24.96 -12.40
N LYS A 299 11.74 24.79 -11.39
CA LYS A 299 11.14 25.91 -10.64
C LYS A 299 12.01 26.45 -9.50
N ASN A 300 12.80 25.58 -8.88
CA ASN A 300 13.69 25.89 -7.76
C ASN A 300 15.09 25.38 -8.10
N PRO A 301 15.86 26.12 -8.93
CA PRO A 301 17.27 25.83 -9.13
C PRO A 301 17.98 25.95 -7.78
N ALA A 302 18.74 24.91 -7.41
CA ALA A 302 19.50 24.81 -6.16
C ALA A 302 20.57 25.90 -6.05
#